data_ba6d85fc0fb5d94745ed49c289839f41
#
_entry.id   ba6d85fc0fb5d94745ed49c289839f41
#
_cell.length_a   1.000
_cell.length_b   1.000
_cell.length_c   1.000
_cell.angle_alpha   90.00
_cell.angle_beta   90.00
_cell.angle_gamma   90.00
#
_symmetry.space_group_name_H-M   'P 1'
#
loop_
_entity.id
_entity.type
_entity.pdbx_description
1 polymer ?
#
loop_
_entity_poly.entity_id
_entity_poly.type
_entity_poly.pdbx_seq_one_letter_code
_entity_poly.pdbx_strand_id
1 'polypeptide(L)'
;MAMLDWQTVSVGPGAMDVAYFLSAGLDPAERRQHEADLVRFYHAELARRGVRNYDWDHCWHDYRRQTLHGILMGVFSALSVERTERGDALFLKMTRGACEQALDHQSFDLWQA
;
A
#
# COMPACT_ATOMS: atom_id res chain seq x y z
N MET A 1 21.61 4.28 7.77
CA MET A 1 20.25 4.72 7.36
C MET A 1 19.40 4.91 8.60
N ALA A 2 18.76 6.06 8.73
CA ALA A 2 17.86 6.32 9.85
C ALA A 2 16.43 5.95 9.46
N MET A 3 15.70 5.35 10.40
CA MET A 3 14.28 5.04 10.28
C MET A 3 13.49 6.02 11.14
N LEU A 4 12.45 6.63 10.57
CA LEU A 4 11.62 7.64 11.22
C LEU A 4 10.18 7.16 11.31
N ASP A 5 9.41 7.82 12.16
CA ASP A 5 7.95 7.66 12.20
C ASP A 5 7.51 6.28 12.70
N TRP A 6 7.97 5.92 13.90
CA TRP A 6 7.74 4.59 14.47
C TRP A 6 6.40 4.43 15.21
N GLN A 7 5.60 5.48 15.33
CA GLN A 7 4.41 5.47 16.21
C GLN A 7 3.33 4.48 15.78
N THR A 8 3.33 4.06 14.51
CA THR A 8 2.38 3.05 14.01
C THR A 8 3.05 1.74 13.61
N VAL A 9 4.29 1.50 14.09
CA VAL A 9 5.01 0.28 13.75
C VAL A 9 4.27 -0.96 14.29
N SER A 10 4.18 -1.98 13.46
CA SER A 10 3.55 -3.24 13.81
C SER A 10 4.21 -4.39 13.05
N VAL A 11 3.91 -5.63 13.46
CA VAL A 11 4.34 -6.82 12.74
C VAL A 11 3.25 -7.19 11.74
N GLY A 12 3.62 -7.34 10.48
CA GLY A 12 2.68 -7.69 9.43
C GLY A 12 3.36 -7.93 8.10
N PRO A 13 2.60 -8.21 7.05
CA PRO A 13 3.15 -8.44 5.70
C PRO A 13 3.85 -7.18 5.19
N GLY A 14 5.07 -7.32 4.69
CA GLY A 14 5.79 -6.20 4.07
C GLY A 14 5.08 -5.62 2.85
N ALA A 15 4.25 -6.43 2.18
CA ALA A 15 3.43 -5.98 1.06
C ALA A 15 2.45 -4.86 1.44
N MET A 16 2.10 -4.74 2.73
CA MET A 16 1.27 -3.64 3.23
C MET A 16 1.94 -2.29 3.00
N ASP A 17 3.21 -2.19 3.35
CA ASP A 17 3.99 -0.95 3.18
C ASP A 17 4.17 -0.63 1.70
N VAL A 18 4.42 -1.63 0.87
CA VAL A 18 4.57 -1.46 -0.58
C VAL A 18 3.27 -0.93 -1.19
N ALA A 19 2.14 -1.55 -0.85
CA ALA A 19 0.84 -1.14 -1.37
C ALA A 19 0.50 0.30 -0.95
N TYR A 20 0.73 0.62 0.31
CA TYR A 20 0.50 1.97 0.83
C TYR A 20 1.38 3.00 0.13
N PHE A 21 2.67 2.72 0.00
CA PHE A 21 3.62 3.63 -0.65
C PHE A 21 3.24 3.90 -2.10
N LEU A 22 2.88 2.86 -2.85
CA LEU A 22 2.54 3.01 -4.26
C LEU A 22 1.22 3.77 -4.46
N SER A 23 0.24 3.58 -3.59
CA SER A 23 -1.03 4.31 -3.69
C SER A 23 -0.89 5.78 -3.30
N ALA A 24 -0.08 6.08 -2.30
CA ALA A 24 0.10 7.44 -1.79
C ALA A 24 1.13 8.24 -2.57
N GLY A 25 2.16 7.57 -3.11
CA GLY A 25 3.31 8.23 -3.74
C GLY A 25 3.19 8.43 -5.24
N LEU A 26 2.30 7.72 -5.92
CA LEU A 26 2.14 7.81 -7.37
C LEU A 26 0.70 8.20 -7.73
N ASP A 27 0.56 8.98 -8.79
CA ASP A 27 -0.74 9.19 -9.41
C ASP A 27 -1.28 7.85 -9.93
N PRO A 28 -2.63 7.64 -9.96
CA PRO A 28 -3.19 6.37 -10.39
C PRO A 28 -2.71 5.89 -11.76
N ALA A 29 -2.54 6.79 -12.71
CA ALA A 29 -2.05 6.44 -14.05
C ALA A 29 -0.59 5.93 -14.00
N GLU A 30 0.28 6.61 -13.26
CA GLU A 30 1.66 6.20 -13.08
C GLU A 30 1.76 4.89 -12.32
N ARG A 31 0.95 4.74 -11.27
CA ARG A 31 0.89 3.49 -10.52
C ARG A 31 0.52 2.32 -11.42
N ARG A 32 -0.55 2.45 -12.20
CA ARG A 32 -1.00 1.39 -13.11
C ARG A 32 0.08 0.99 -14.11
N GLN A 33 0.88 1.97 -14.55
CA GLN A 33 1.95 1.72 -15.51
C GLN A 33 3.14 0.98 -14.88
N HIS A 34 3.46 1.27 -13.62
CA HIS A 34 4.73 0.84 -13.01
C HIS A 34 4.58 -0.15 -11.85
N GLU A 35 3.37 -0.35 -11.32
CA GLU A 35 3.22 -1.11 -10.07
C GLU A 35 3.70 -2.56 -10.18
N ALA A 36 3.41 -3.24 -11.27
CA ALA A 36 3.83 -4.63 -11.44
C ALA A 36 5.36 -4.75 -11.40
N ASP A 37 6.06 -3.86 -12.10
CA ASP A 37 7.53 -3.86 -12.12
C ASP A 37 8.10 -3.51 -10.76
N LEU A 38 7.52 -2.57 -10.06
CA LEU A 38 7.98 -2.18 -8.72
C LEU A 38 7.75 -3.28 -7.69
N VAL A 39 6.62 -3.97 -7.76
CA VAL A 39 6.36 -5.11 -6.86
C VAL A 39 7.29 -6.27 -7.21
N ARG A 40 7.59 -6.50 -8.49
CA ARG A 40 8.58 -7.51 -8.91
C ARG A 40 9.97 -7.18 -8.36
N PHE A 41 10.35 -5.92 -8.39
CA PHE A 41 11.61 -5.47 -7.80
C PHE A 41 11.64 -5.77 -6.30
N TYR A 42 10.57 -5.46 -5.59
CA TYR A 42 10.44 -5.76 -4.17
C TYR A 42 10.58 -7.27 -3.91
N HIS A 43 9.88 -8.09 -4.66
CA HIS A 43 9.94 -9.55 -4.52
C HIS A 43 11.37 -10.07 -4.78
N ALA A 44 12.03 -9.59 -5.82
CA ALA A 44 13.40 -9.97 -6.15
C ALA A 44 14.38 -9.58 -5.03
N GLU A 45 14.20 -8.41 -4.42
CA GLU A 45 15.03 -7.96 -3.30
C GLU A 45 14.83 -8.83 -2.07
N LEU A 46 13.60 -9.26 -1.79
CA LEU A 46 13.34 -10.21 -0.70
C LEU A 46 14.09 -11.52 -0.91
N ALA A 47 14.02 -12.07 -2.13
CA ALA A 47 14.72 -13.31 -2.47
C ALA A 47 16.24 -13.13 -2.33
N ARG A 48 16.78 -12.02 -2.82
CA ARG A 48 18.20 -11.70 -2.71
C ARG A 48 18.67 -11.62 -1.26
N ARG A 49 17.79 -11.17 -0.37
CA ARG A 49 18.07 -11.03 1.05
C ARG A 49 17.79 -12.28 1.87
N GLY A 50 17.46 -13.39 1.20
CA GLY A 50 17.32 -14.70 1.84
C GLY A 50 15.91 -15.10 2.21
N VAL A 51 14.89 -14.35 1.81
CA VAL A 51 13.49 -14.77 2.01
C VAL A 51 13.20 -15.92 1.06
N ARG A 52 12.77 -17.06 1.62
CA ARG A 52 12.48 -18.28 0.88
C ARG A 52 11.02 -18.66 0.99
N ASN A 53 10.56 -19.54 0.09
CA ASN A 53 9.20 -20.06 0.07
C ASN A 53 8.14 -18.95 -0.08
N TYR A 54 8.48 -17.91 -0.81
CA TYR A 54 7.60 -16.78 -1.08
C TYR A 54 7.69 -16.47 -2.59
N ASP A 55 6.84 -17.14 -3.37
CA ASP A 55 6.85 -17.00 -4.83
C ASP A 55 6.16 -15.70 -5.28
N TRP A 56 6.26 -15.41 -6.57
CA TRP A 56 5.67 -14.23 -7.15
C TRP A 56 4.15 -14.19 -6.98
N ASP A 57 3.47 -15.31 -7.20
CA ASP A 57 2.00 -15.36 -7.09
C ASP A 57 1.55 -15.03 -5.67
N HIS A 58 2.25 -15.53 -4.66
CA HIS A 58 1.99 -15.22 -3.27
C HIS A 58 2.24 -13.73 -2.98
N CYS A 59 3.34 -13.19 -3.45
CA CYS A 59 3.69 -11.78 -3.28
C CYS A 59 2.63 -10.86 -3.93
N TRP A 60 2.26 -11.17 -5.16
CA TRP A 60 1.25 -10.38 -5.89
C TRP A 60 -0.12 -10.45 -5.22
N HIS A 61 -0.50 -11.62 -4.71
CA HIS A 61 -1.74 -11.78 -3.95
C HIS A 61 -1.71 -10.94 -2.67
N ASP A 62 -0.62 -11.00 -1.92
CA ASP A 62 -0.45 -10.18 -0.71
C ASP A 62 -0.53 -8.70 -1.04
N TYR A 63 0.14 -8.25 -2.09
CA TYR A 63 0.09 -6.86 -2.52
C TYR A 63 -1.36 -6.43 -2.80
N ARG A 64 -2.08 -7.19 -3.59
CA ARG A 64 -3.48 -6.90 -3.93
C ARG A 64 -4.36 -6.84 -2.68
N ARG A 65 -4.17 -7.78 -1.77
CA ARG A 65 -4.94 -7.84 -0.53
C ARG A 65 -4.66 -6.65 0.38
N GLN A 66 -3.41 -6.22 0.46
CA GLN A 66 -2.99 -5.15 1.34
C GLN A 66 -3.32 -3.74 0.82
N THR A 67 -3.85 -3.60 -0.38
CA THR A 67 -4.28 -2.31 -0.90
C THR A 67 -5.38 -1.66 -0.04
N LEU A 68 -6.15 -2.45 0.69
CA LEU A 68 -7.18 -1.94 1.59
C LEU A 68 -6.61 -1.17 2.78
N HIS A 69 -5.34 -1.38 3.11
CA HIS A 69 -4.68 -0.66 4.21
C HIS A 69 -4.69 0.85 3.99
N GLY A 70 -4.46 1.32 2.77
CA GLY A 70 -4.46 2.75 2.46
C GLY A 70 -5.82 3.41 2.72
N ILE A 71 -6.89 2.68 2.44
CA ILE A 71 -8.26 3.16 2.74
C ILE A 71 -8.46 3.29 4.25
N LEU A 72 -8.05 2.27 5.01
CA LEU A 72 -8.15 2.29 6.46
C LEU A 72 -7.34 3.45 7.05
N MET A 73 -6.14 3.68 6.56
CA MET A 73 -5.29 4.78 7.02
C MET A 73 -5.89 6.14 6.67
N GLY A 74 -6.52 6.28 5.51
CA GLY A 74 -7.22 7.51 5.13
C GLY A 74 -8.36 7.83 6.08
N VAL A 75 -9.20 6.84 6.39
CA VAL A 75 -10.32 7.01 7.32
C VAL A 75 -9.81 7.31 8.73
N PHE A 76 -8.83 6.55 9.21
CA PHE A 76 -8.25 6.75 10.53
C PHE A 76 -7.65 8.16 10.69
N SER A 77 -6.90 8.62 9.69
CA SER A 77 -6.29 9.94 9.71
C SER A 77 -7.34 11.04 9.71
N ALA A 78 -8.42 10.88 8.94
CA ALA A 78 -9.51 11.86 8.90
C ALA A 78 -10.21 12.02 10.27
N LEU A 79 -10.27 10.95 11.06
CA LEU A 79 -10.88 10.95 12.38
C LEU A 79 -9.95 11.45 13.50
N SER A 80 -8.64 11.33 13.29
CA SER A 80 -7.65 11.50 14.36
C SER A 80 -6.83 12.77 14.26
N VAL A 81 -6.86 13.47 13.13
CA VAL A 81 -6.01 14.63 12.86
C VAL A 81 -6.88 15.90 12.77
N GLU A 82 -6.35 16.98 13.32
CA GLU A 82 -6.99 18.29 13.22
C GLU A 82 -7.11 18.72 11.75
N ARG A 83 -8.28 19.22 11.39
CA ARG A 83 -8.56 19.58 9.99
C ARG A 83 -7.84 20.86 9.59
N THR A 84 -7.12 20.79 8.47
CA THR A 84 -6.58 21.96 7.77
C THR A 84 -6.91 21.81 6.29
N GLU A 85 -6.99 22.92 5.57
CA GLU A 85 -7.28 22.89 4.13
C GLU A 85 -6.24 22.05 3.37
N ARG A 86 -4.96 22.24 3.67
CA ARG A 86 -3.87 21.50 3.06
C ARG A 86 -3.89 20.01 3.45
N GLY A 87 -4.18 19.72 4.71
CA GLY A 87 -4.30 18.36 5.21
C GLY A 87 -5.47 17.63 4.58
N ASP A 88 -6.62 18.28 4.45
CA ASP A 88 -7.80 17.70 3.80
C ASP A 88 -7.52 17.35 2.34
N ALA A 89 -6.86 18.22 1.59
CA ALA A 89 -6.50 17.97 0.20
C ALA A 89 -5.55 16.77 0.08
N LEU A 90 -4.56 16.65 0.97
CA LEU A 90 -3.64 15.53 1.00
C LEU A 90 -4.36 14.22 1.31
N PHE A 91 -5.20 14.20 2.33
CA PHE A 91 -5.94 13.00 2.73
C PHE A 91 -6.92 12.55 1.65
N LEU A 92 -7.59 13.48 0.96
CA LEU A 92 -8.46 13.15 -0.16
C LEU A 92 -7.67 12.51 -1.30
N LYS A 93 -6.52 13.06 -1.64
CA LYS A 93 -5.64 12.52 -2.68
C LYS A 93 -5.19 11.10 -2.34
N MET A 94 -4.71 10.87 -1.12
CA MET A 94 -4.23 9.58 -0.67
C MET A 94 -5.35 8.54 -0.61
N THR A 95 -6.51 8.92 -0.08
CA THR A 95 -7.66 8.01 0.04
C THR A 95 -8.21 7.65 -1.34
N ARG A 96 -8.30 8.62 -2.25
CA ARG A 96 -8.71 8.37 -3.63
C ARG A 96 -7.74 7.40 -4.33
N GLY A 97 -6.44 7.62 -4.18
CA GLY A 97 -5.43 6.74 -4.75
C GLY A 97 -5.55 5.31 -4.22
N ALA A 98 -5.78 5.16 -2.92
CA ALA A 98 -5.97 3.85 -2.29
C ALA A 98 -7.26 3.17 -2.77
N CYS A 99 -8.35 3.91 -2.91
CA CYS A 99 -9.62 3.36 -3.42
C CYS A 99 -9.48 2.90 -4.87
N GLU A 100 -8.84 3.70 -5.72
CA GLU A 100 -8.63 3.32 -7.12
C GLU A 100 -7.72 2.08 -7.22
N GLN A 101 -6.69 1.99 -6.41
CA GLN A 101 -5.82 0.82 -6.34
C GLN A 101 -6.62 -0.43 -5.94
N ALA A 102 -7.44 -0.34 -4.91
CA ALA A 102 -8.24 -1.47 -4.45
C ALA A 102 -9.27 -1.93 -5.50
N LEU A 103 -9.86 -0.99 -6.22
CA LEU A 103 -10.80 -1.30 -7.30
C LEU A 103 -10.09 -1.96 -8.48
N ASP A 104 -8.94 -1.44 -8.88
CA ASP A 104 -8.15 -2.00 -9.98
C ASP A 104 -7.79 -3.47 -9.71
N HIS A 105 -7.49 -3.81 -8.47
CA HIS A 105 -7.06 -5.15 -8.07
C HIS A 105 -8.18 -6.04 -7.55
N GLN A 106 -9.42 -5.54 -7.52
CA GLN A 106 -10.57 -6.28 -6.97
C GLN A 106 -10.27 -6.78 -5.55
N SER A 107 -9.63 -5.93 -4.74
CA SER A 107 -9.06 -6.33 -3.46
C SER A 107 -10.11 -6.70 -2.43
N PHE A 108 -11.31 -6.13 -2.53
CA PHE A 108 -12.41 -6.47 -1.62
C PHE A 108 -12.82 -7.94 -1.74
N ASP A 109 -12.70 -8.52 -2.94
CA ASP A 109 -13.04 -9.92 -3.16
C ASP A 109 -12.07 -10.88 -2.48
N LEU A 110 -10.84 -10.44 -2.22
CA LEU A 110 -9.81 -11.25 -1.58
C LEU A 110 -9.99 -11.36 -0.06
N TRP A 111 -10.90 -10.60 0.53
CA TRP A 111 -11.19 -10.60 1.96
C TRP A 111 -12.46 -11.38 2.31
N GLN A 112 -13.04 -12.05 1.36
CA GLN A 112 -14.19 -12.92 1.62
C GLN A 112 -13.74 -14.16 2.37
N ALA A 113 -14.49 -14.48 3.40
CA ALA A 113 -14.23 -15.63 4.25
C ALA A 113 -14.53 -16.94 3.51
#